data_52ecff0ecddf3a15b97958bae6304443
#
_entry.id   52ecff0ecddf3a15b97958bae6304443
#
_cell.length_a   1.000
_cell.length_b   1.000
_cell.length_c   1.000
_cell.angle_alpha   90.00
_cell.angle_beta   90.00
_cell.angle_gamma   90.00
#
_symmetry.space_group_name_H-M   'P 1'
#
loop_
_entity.id
_entity.type
_entity.pdbx_description
1 polymer ?
#
loop_
_entity_poly.entity_id
_entity_poly.type
_entity_poly.pdbx_seq_one_letter_code
_entity_poly.pdbx_strand_id
1 'polypeptide(L)'
;MRALVAALAVATSVPAHAACTMERAVYRDRDLVAELAFAPVGGQAVSNSFTLAVRDGPAMQGHVLWADDPARPYGQLMSDCPEGDVTGEELADCTLWQGVVYAIGGDGVLGLIPGEGKEAPERLLLADLAYQMRWSAAYAKSNMKTLPWDEFRLSGCQE
;
A
#
# COMPACT_ATOMS: atom_id res chain seq x y z
N MET A 1 34.23 -59.35 -1.10
CA MET A 1 33.41 -58.52 -0.23
C MET A 1 33.24 -57.17 -0.90
N ARG A 2 32.04 -56.87 -1.41
CA ARG A 2 31.73 -55.58 -2.07
C ARG A 2 30.83 -54.80 -1.10
N ALA A 3 31.33 -53.69 -0.55
CA ALA A 3 30.58 -52.81 0.32
C ALA A 3 29.73 -51.87 -0.57
N LEU A 4 28.39 -51.94 -0.42
CA LEU A 4 27.46 -50.97 -0.98
C LEU A 4 27.39 -49.77 -0.03
N VAL A 5 27.82 -48.62 -0.53
CA VAL A 5 27.62 -47.32 0.14
C VAL A 5 26.28 -46.77 -0.34
N ALA A 6 25.28 -46.76 0.53
CA ALA A 6 23.98 -46.12 0.29
C ALA A 6 24.13 -44.63 0.58
N ALA A 7 24.03 -43.80 -0.45
CA ALA A 7 23.97 -42.33 -0.31
C ALA A 7 22.55 -41.89 0.09
N LEU A 8 22.40 -41.36 1.28
CA LEU A 8 21.15 -40.77 1.79
C LEU A 8 21.02 -39.37 1.21
N ALA A 9 20.12 -39.16 0.27
CA ALA A 9 19.77 -37.82 -0.22
C ALA A 9 18.83 -37.12 0.77
N VAL A 10 19.33 -36.12 1.46
CA VAL A 10 18.54 -35.23 2.32
C VAL A 10 17.83 -34.21 1.43
N ALA A 11 16.53 -34.38 1.23
CA ALA A 11 15.70 -33.39 0.57
C ALA A 11 15.46 -32.20 1.54
N THR A 12 16.13 -31.10 1.31
CA THR A 12 15.83 -29.82 2.01
C THR A 12 14.55 -29.23 1.41
N SER A 13 13.43 -29.37 2.14
CA SER A 13 12.19 -28.67 1.82
C SER A 13 12.40 -27.17 2.11
N VAL A 14 12.53 -26.36 1.06
CA VAL A 14 12.42 -24.90 1.17
C VAL A 14 10.96 -24.60 1.49
N PRO A 15 10.63 -23.91 2.60
CA PRO A 15 9.27 -23.50 2.85
C PRO A 15 8.82 -22.58 1.71
N ALA A 16 7.79 -22.99 0.96
CA ALA A 16 7.11 -22.11 0.05
C ALA A 16 6.45 -21.02 0.90
N HIS A 17 7.00 -19.81 0.92
CA HIS A 17 6.29 -18.67 1.47
C HIS A 17 5.02 -18.52 0.65
N ALA A 18 3.86 -18.68 1.29
CA ALA A 18 2.60 -18.36 0.65
C ALA A 18 2.69 -16.90 0.19
N ALA A 19 2.44 -16.68 -1.12
CA ALA A 19 2.47 -15.35 -1.68
C ALA A 19 1.49 -14.46 -0.90
N CYS A 20 1.96 -13.28 -0.48
CA CYS A 20 1.12 -12.32 0.23
C CYS A 20 0.06 -11.78 -0.71
N THR A 21 -1.21 -11.87 -0.34
CA THR A 21 -2.29 -11.23 -1.10
C THR A 21 -2.37 -9.75 -0.80
N MET A 22 -2.87 -8.97 -1.76
CA MET A 22 -2.84 -7.51 -1.71
C MET A 22 -3.52 -6.94 -0.45
N GLU A 23 -4.66 -7.48 -0.05
CA GLU A 23 -5.42 -7.05 1.15
C GLU A 23 -4.74 -7.38 2.49
N ARG A 24 -3.66 -8.13 2.47
CA ARG A 24 -2.87 -8.50 3.66
C ARG A 24 -1.47 -7.91 3.65
N ALA A 25 -1.12 -7.19 2.59
CA ALA A 25 0.22 -6.68 2.38
C ALA A 25 0.53 -5.48 3.28
N VAL A 26 1.74 -5.46 3.81
CA VAL A 26 2.30 -4.35 4.57
C VAL A 26 3.56 -3.87 3.85
N TYR A 27 3.60 -2.58 3.59
CA TYR A 27 4.72 -1.93 2.91
C TYR A 27 5.33 -0.87 3.81
N ARG A 28 6.62 -0.59 3.61
CA ARG A 28 7.32 0.50 4.28
C ARG A 28 8.10 1.33 3.29
N ASP A 29 8.21 2.61 3.60
CA ASP A 29 9.09 3.49 2.87
C ASP A 29 10.57 3.20 3.19
N ARG A 30 11.49 3.72 2.41
CA ARG A 30 12.93 3.41 2.54
C ARG A 30 13.55 3.87 3.86
N ASP A 31 13.01 4.94 4.47
CA ASP A 31 13.52 5.51 5.72
C ASP A 31 12.80 4.94 6.96
N LEU A 32 11.88 3.99 6.74
CA LEU A 32 11.09 3.33 7.78
C LEU A 32 10.33 4.34 8.66
N VAL A 33 9.93 5.45 8.08
CA VAL A 33 9.14 6.49 8.76
C VAL A 33 7.65 6.36 8.48
N ALA A 34 7.29 5.58 7.47
CA ALA A 34 5.90 5.33 7.08
C ALA A 34 5.64 3.85 6.80
N GLU A 35 4.45 3.41 7.19
CA GLU A 35 3.93 2.07 6.95
C GLU A 35 2.57 2.17 6.27
N LEU A 36 2.42 1.44 5.16
CA LEU A 36 1.21 1.32 4.37
C LEU A 36 0.67 -0.11 4.57
N ALA A 37 -0.43 -0.26 5.30
CA ALA A 37 -1.05 -1.54 5.59
C ALA A 37 -2.37 -1.67 4.85
N PHE A 38 -2.50 -2.66 3.95
CA PHE A 38 -3.74 -2.95 3.24
C PHE A 38 -4.70 -3.75 4.11
N ALA A 39 -5.99 -3.65 3.80
CA ALA A 39 -7.06 -4.36 4.48
C ALA A 39 -8.11 -4.84 3.48
N PRO A 40 -8.89 -5.88 3.81
CA PRO A 40 -10.03 -6.31 2.99
C PRO A 40 -11.01 -5.17 2.74
N VAL A 41 -11.53 -5.06 1.52
CA VAL A 41 -12.45 -3.96 1.13
C VAL A 41 -13.85 -4.11 1.74
N GLY A 42 -14.21 -5.29 2.26
CA GLY A 42 -15.46 -5.50 3.00
C GLY A 42 -16.74 -5.24 2.20
N GLY A 43 -16.70 -5.42 0.86
CA GLY A 43 -17.82 -5.16 -0.04
C GLY A 43 -18.04 -3.68 -0.40
N GLN A 44 -17.09 -2.81 -0.11
CA GLN A 44 -17.08 -1.42 -0.56
C GLN A 44 -16.85 -1.34 -2.08
N ALA A 45 -17.30 -0.25 -2.69
CA ALA A 45 -17.09 0.01 -4.14
C ALA A 45 -15.69 0.55 -4.44
N VAL A 46 -14.66 -0.04 -3.82
CA VAL A 46 -13.24 0.30 -4.00
C VAL A 46 -12.45 -0.94 -4.39
N SER A 47 -11.33 -0.76 -5.07
CA SER A 47 -10.45 -1.87 -5.46
C SER A 47 -9.55 -2.34 -4.34
N ASN A 48 -9.11 -1.40 -3.50
CA ASN A 48 -8.25 -1.63 -2.35
C ASN A 48 -8.59 -0.65 -1.23
N SER A 49 -8.36 -1.08 0.01
CA SER A 49 -8.41 -0.24 1.20
C SER A 49 -7.09 -0.35 1.94
N PHE A 50 -6.58 0.75 2.49
CA PHE A 50 -5.33 0.77 3.23
C PHE A 50 -5.32 1.86 4.30
N THR A 51 -4.41 1.70 5.24
CA THR A 51 -4.06 2.73 6.23
C THR A 51 -2.61 3.14 6.01
N LEU A 52 -2.33 4.43 5.96
CA LEU A 52 -0.99 4.97 6.01
C LEU A 52 -0.72 5.53 7.41
N ALA A 53 0.24 4.94 8.10
CA ALA A 53 0.77 5.44 9.37
C ALA A 53 2.12 6.10 9.13
N VAL A 54 2.28 7.35 9.55
CA VAL A 54 3.55 8.08 9.48
C VAL A 54 4.03 8.34 10.91
N ARG A 55 5.35 8.27 11.13
CA ARG A 55 5.95 8.58 12.42
C ARG A 55 5.49 9.97 12.88
N ASP A 56 5.07 10.07 14.14
CA ASP A 56 4.60 11.31 14.76
C ASP A 56 3.33 11.90 14.11
N GLY A 57 2.54 11.08 13.39
CA GLY A 57 1.29 11.48 12.75
C GLY A 57 0.10 10.56 13.07
N PRO A 58 -1.11 10.98 12.74
CA PRO A 58 -2.28 10.12 12.83
C PRO A 58 -2.21 9.00 11.78
N ALA A 59 -2.95 7.92 12.01
CA ALA A 59 -3.22 6.93 10.97
C ALA A 59 -4.24 7.52 9.98
N MET A 60 -3.90 7.50 8.71
CA MET A 60 -4.69 8.07 7.63
C MET A 60 -5.34 6.96 6.81
N GLN A 61 -6.58 7.16 6.40
CA GLN A 61 -7.34 6.18 5.63
C GLN A 61 -7.15 6.41 4.14
N GLY A 62 -6.90 5.34 3.41
CA GLY A 62 -6.73 5.38 1.97
C GLY A 62 -7.58 4.35 1.24
N HIS A 63 -8.02 4.73 0.06
CA HIS A 63 -8.78 3.87 -0.83
C HIS A 63 -8.24 3.97 -2.25
N VAL A 64 -8.34 2.88 -3.00
CA VAL A 64 -8.09 2.88 -4.45
C VAL A 64 -9.40 2.58 -5.14
N LEU A 65 -9.81 3.48 -6.02
CA LEU A 65 -10.97 3.32 -6.89
C LEU A 65 -10.50 3.06 -8.31
N TRP A 66 -11.31 2.38 -9.09
CA TRP A 66 -11.06 2.26 -10.52
C TRP A 66 -11.77 3.39 -11.24
N ALA A 67 -11.02 4.25 -11.94
CA ALA A 67 -11.58 5.25 -12.84
C ALA A 67 -11.71 4.63 -14.24
N ASP A 68 -12.80 4.95 -14.96
CA ASP A 68 -13.07 4.37 -16.29
C ASP A 68 -12.46 5.20 -17.42
N ASP A 69 -12.36 6.51 -17.27
CA ASP A 69 -11.82 7.40 -18.30
C ASP A 69 -10.84 8.43 -17.68
N PRO A 70 -9.54 8.23 -17.85
CA PRO A 70 -8.88 7.04 -18.35
C PRO A 70 -8.95 5.87 -17.35
N ALA A 71 -8.96 4.63 -17.89
CA ALA A 71 -8.97 3.43 -17.04
C ALA A 71 -7.69 3.33 -16.20
N ARG A 72 -7.79 3.73 -14.91
CA ARG A 72 -6.68 3.81 -13.98
C ARG A 72 -7.13 3.51 -12.54
N PRO A 73 -6.30 2.84 -11.73
CA PRO A 73 -6.49 2.79 -10.28
C PRO A 73 -6.12 4.15 -9.68
N TYR A 74 -7.12 4.84 -9.16
CA TYR A 74 -6.97 6.17 -8.57
C TYR A 74 -7.05 6.07 -7.06
N GLY A 75 -5.96 6.40 -6.38
CA GLY A 75 -5.85 6.40 -4.94
C GLY A 75 -6.24 7.73 -4.31
N GLN A 76 -6.82 7.67 -3.13
CA GLN A 76 -7.08 8.82 -2.25
C GLN A 76 -6.55 8.49 -0.86
N LEU A 77 -5.98 9.50 -0.20
CA LEU A 77 -5.56 9.45 1.20
C LEU A 77 -6.20 10.58 1.96
N MET A 78 -6.89 10.26 3.05
CA MET A 78 -7.70 11.20 3.82
C MET A 78 -7.41 11.07 5.32
N SER A 79 -7.62 12.16 6.07
CA SER A 79 -7.54 12.17 7.52
C SER A 79 -8.64 13.04 8.11
N ASP A 80 -9.30 12.52 9.13
CA ASP A 80 -10.31 13.23 9.92
C ASP A 80 -11.44 13.85 9.09
N CYS A 81 -11.88 13.15 8.04
CA CYS A 81 -13.04 13.59 7.26
C CYS A 81 -14.32 13.54 8.11
N PRO A 82 -15.24 14.52 7.94
CA PRO A 82 -16.54 14.47 8.59
C PRO A 82 -17.33 13.21 8.21
N GLU A 83 -18.16 12.72 9.12
CA GLU A 83 -19.07 11.60 8.86
C GLU A 83 -20.33 12.08 8.11
N GLY A 84 -20.88 11.20 7.27
CA GLY A 84 -22.13 11.44 6.54
C GLY A 84 -21.92 12.07 5.16
N ASP A 85 -22.92 12.84 4.70
CA ASP A 85 -22.84 13.53 3.42
C ASP A 85 -21.91 14.74 3.55
N VAL A 86 -20.75 14.65 2.91
CA VAL A 86 -19.74 15.71 2.89
C VAL A 86 -19.82 16.52 1.61
N THR A 87 -19.60 17.82 1.72
CA THR A 87 -19.46 18.71 0.56
C THR A 87 -18.09 18.52 -0.12
N GLY A 88 -17.97 18.98 -1.37
CA GLY A 88 -16.66 18.91 -2.06
C GLY A 88 -15.58 19.73 -1.35
N GLU A 89 -15.92 20.80 -0.66
CA GLU A 89 -15.00 21.63 0.11
C GLU A 89 -14.50 20.89 1.37
N GLU A 90 -15.42 20.27 2.13
CA GLU A 90 -15.07 19.45 3.30
C GLU A 90 -14.20 18.26 2.92
N LEU A 91 -14.50 17.62 1.79
CA LEU A 91 -13.69 16.52 1.26
C LEU A 91 -12.28 17.01 0.87
N ALA A 92 -12.16 18.16 0.21
CA ALA A 92 -10.88 18.75 -0.14
C ALA A 92 -10.05 19.10 1.12
N ASP A 93 -10.72 19.57 2.17
CA ASP A 93 -10.11 19.97 3.44
C ASP A 93 -9.52 18.80 4.24
N CYS A 94 -10.04 17.59 4.06
CA CYS A 94 -9.57 16.37 4.72
C CYS A 94 -8.72 15.46 3.80
N THR A 95 -8.56 15.82 2.52
CA THR A 95 -7.75 15.05 1.57
C THR A 95 -6.29 15.46 1.66
N LEU A 96 -5.41 14.48 1.81
CA LEU A 96 -3.95 14.64 1.87
C LEU A 96 -3.29 14.42 0.52
N TRP A 97 -3.80 13.46 -0.25
CA TRP A 97 -3.24 13.06 -1.53
C TRP A 97 -4.29 12.39 -2.42
N GLN A 98 -4.14 12.62 -3.71
CA GLN A 98 -4.89 11.92 -4.76
C GLN A 98 -3.96 11.62 -5.93
N GLY A 99 -4.00 10.41 -6.46
CA GLY A 99 -3.14 10.05 -7.58
C GLY A 99 -3.23 8.60 -8.01
N VAL A 100 -2.54 8.27 -9.08
CA VAL A 100 -2.44 6.89 -9.55
C VAL A 100 -1.48 6.11 -8.66
N VAL A 101 -1.89 4.93 -8.22
CA VAL A 101 -1.02 3.98 -7.53
C VAL A 101 -0.43 3.02 -8.56
N TYR A 102 0.89 3.01 -8.67
CA TYR A 102 1.61 2.09 -9.53
C TYR A 102 2.23 0.95 -8.74
N ALA A 103 2.21 -0.24 -9.34
CA ALA A 103 2.91 -1.42 -8.85
C ALA A 103 4.22 -1.60 -9.62
N ILE A 104 5.27 -2.06 -8.95
CA ILE A 104 6.55 -2.40 -9.55
C ILE A 104 6.88 -3.83 -9.12
N GLY A 105 6.96 -4.72 -10.10
CA GLY A 105 7.32 -6.12 -9.89
C GLY A 105 8.82 -6.33 -9.65
N GLY A 106 9.21 -7.57 -9.37
CA GLY A 106 10.62 -7.94 -9.15
C GLY A 106 11.51 -7.74 -10.39
N ASP A 107 10.92 -7.70 -11.57
CA ASP A 107 11.58 -7.37 -12.85
C ASP A 107 11.78 -5.85 -13.06
N GLY A 108 11.25 -5.02 -12.14
CA GLY A 108 11.30 -3.56 -12.22
C GLY A 108 10.27 -2.95 -13.19
N VAL A 109 9.40 -3.75 -13.77
CA VAL A 109 8.36 -3.26 -14.69
C VAL A 109 7.26 -2.54 -13.91
N LEU A 110 6.92 -1.36 -14.39
CA LEU A 110 5.84 -0.54 -13.85
C LEU A 110 4.49 -1.06 -14.38
N GLY A 111 3.58 -1.34 -13.46
CA GLY A 111 2.22 -1.79 -13.74
C GLY A 111 1.18 -1.05 -12.89
N LEU A 112 -0.06 -1.48 -12.99
CA LEU A 112 -1.13 -0.98 -12.14
C LEU A 112 -1.22 -1.81 -10.85
N ILE A 113 -1.67 -1.20 -9.76
CA ILE A 113 -1.89 -1.92 -8.50
C ILE A 113 -2.91 -3.04 -8.71
N PRO A 114 -2.62 -4.29 -8.26
CA PRO A 114 -3.59 -5.36 -8.32
C PRO A 114 -4.70 -5.18 -7.28
N GLY A 115 -5.89 -5.70 -7.58
CA GLY A 115 -7.01 -5.73 -6.63
C GLY A 115 -6.86 -6.81 -5.56
N GLU A 116 -7.82 -6.85 -4.63
CA GLU A 116 -7.95 -7.85 -3.57
C GLU A 116 -7.86 -9.29 -4.12
N GLY A 117 -7.24 -10.19 -3.37
CA GLY A 117 -7.03 -11.60 -3.72
C GLY A 117 -5.91 -11.86 -4.74
N LYS A 118 -5.25 -10.83 -5.25
CA LYS A 118 -4.07 -10.96 -6.14
C LYS A 118 -2.79 -10.84 -5.33
N GLU A 119 -1.71 -11.39 -5.88
CA GLU A 119 -0.39 -11.30 -5.27
C GLU A 119 0.06 -9.83 -5.12
N ALA A 120 0.58 -9.51 -3.96
CA ALA A 120 1.12 -8.19 -3.65
C ALA A 120 2.43 -7.96 -4.41
N PRO A 121 2.59 -6.84 -5.14
CA PRO A 121 3.82 -6.51 -5.85
C PRO A 121 4.95 -6.18 -4.87
N GLU A 122 6.20 -6.28 -5.31
CA GLU A 122 7.35 -5.98 -4.46
C GLU A 122 7.39 -4.51 -4.01
N ARG A 123 6.93 -3.59 -4.85
CA ARG A 123 6.95 -2.16 -4.57
C ARG A 123 5.68 -1.48 -5.09
N LEU A 124 5.32 -0.41 -4.39
CA LEU A 124 4.27 0.53 -4.80
C LEU A 124 4.88 1.92 -4.95
N LEU A 125 4.37 2.67 -5.91
CA LEU A 125 4.67 4.09 -6.10
C LEU A 125 3.35 4.87 -6.02
N LEU A 126 3.24 5.72 -5.00
CA LEU A 126 2.18 6.71 -4.84
C LEU A 126 2.75 8.05 -5.32
N ALA A 127 2.54 8.34 -6.60
CA ALA A 127 3.18 9.48 -7.25
C ALA A 127 2.83 10.80 -6.56
N ASP A 128 3.86 11.62 -6.30
CA ASP A 128 3.74 12.93 -5.66
C ASP A 128 3.10 12.92 -4.26
N LEU A 129 3.14 11.79 -3.54
CA LEU A 129 2.53 11.64 -2.22
C LEU A 129 3.04 12.70 -1.24
N ALA A 130 4.34 12.74 -1.01
CA ALA A 130 4.94 13.67 -0.07
C ALA A 130 4.70 15.14 -0.46
N TYR A 131 4.77 15.43 -1.76
CA TYR A 131 4.55 16.79 -2.27
C TYR A 131 3.10 17.24 -2.03
N GLN A 132 2.11 16.42 -2.41
CA GLN A 132 0.71 16.78 -2.21
C GLN A 132 0.33 16.85 -0.73
N MET A 133 0.78 15.89 0.08
CA MET A 133 0.59 15.95 1.53
C MET A 133 1.09 17.26 2.10
N ARG A 134 2.30 17.69 1.75
CA ARG A 134 2.92 18.92 2.28
C ARG A 134 2.07 20.17 2.05
N TRP A 135 1.36 20.23 0.94
CA TRP A 135 0.56 21.40 0.54
C TRP A 135 -0.93 21.24 0.80
N SER A 136 -1.38 20.13 1.38
CA SER A 136 -2.79 19.92 1.71
C SER A 136 -3.22 20.69 2.95
N ALA A 137 -4.50 21.06 3.00
CA ALA A 137 -5.10 21.69 4.18
C ALA A 137 -5.08 20.74 5.39
N ALA A 138 -5.30 19.43 5.16
CA ALA A 138 -5.24 18.41 6.20
C ALA A 138 -3.84 18.33 6.85
N TYR A 139 -2.77 18.37 6.06
CA TYR A 139 -1.40 18.40 6.62
C TYR A 139 -1.15 19.66 7.43
N ALA A 140 -1.58 20.82 6.96
CA ALA A 140 -1.39 22.09 7.67
C ALA A 140 -2.12 22.11 9.03
N LYS A 141 -3.24 21.39 9.17
CA LYS A 141 -3.99 21.22 10.42
C LYS A 141 -3.39 20.13 11.34
N SER A 142 -2.64 19.20 10.76
CA SER A 142 -1.99 18.12 11.51
C SER A 142 -0.72 18.63 12.21
N ASN A 143 -0.28 17.92 13.25
CA ASN A 143 1.01 18.16 13.88
C ASN A 143 2.14 17.33 13.26
N MET A 144 1.94 16.73 12.10
CA MET A 144 2.93 15.93 11.41
C MET A 144 4.16 16.75 11.02
N LYS A 145 5.34 16.22 11.30
CA LYS A 145 6.62 16.83 10.94
C LYS A 145 7.38 16.01 9.90
N THR A 146 7.00 14.74 9.78
CA THR A 146 7.64 13.77 8.89
C THR A 146 6.74 13.54 7.68
N LEU A 147 7.33 13.47 6.50
CA LEU A 147 6.66 13.08 5.26
C LEU A 147 7.23 11.74 4.79
N PRO A 148 6.41 10.85 4.24
CA PRO A 148 6.86 9.59 3.67
C PRO A 148 7.58 9.81 2.34
N TRP A 149 8.30 8.79 1.86
CA TRP A 149 8.67 8.69 0.46
C TRP A 149 7.48 8.24 -0.39
N ASP A 150 7.55 8.50 -1.69
CA ASP A 150 6.51 8.08 -2.64
C ASP A 150 6.60 6.57 -2.96
N GLU A 151 7.77 5.96 -2.78
CA GLU A 151 8.01 4.53 -2.99
C GLU A 151 7.93 3.75 -1.67
N PHE A 152 7.16 2.66 -1.71
CA PHE A 152 6.99 1.71 -0.62
C PHE A 152 7.39 0.30 -1.05
N ARG A 153 8.06 -0.43 -0.17
CA ARG A 153 8.52 -1.81 -0.40
C ARG A 153 7.77 -2.78 0.48
N LEU A 154 7.39 -3.92 -0.10
CA LEU A 154 6.73 -5.00 0.64
C LEU A 154 7.64 -5.41 1.80
N SER A 155 7.13 -5.31 3.01
CA SER A 155 7.86 -5.59 4.25
C SER A 155 7.27 -6.73 5.06
N GLY A 156 6.03 -7.10 4.81
CA GLY A 156 5.35 -8.18 5.52
C GLY A 156 3.98 -8.49 4.97
N CYS A 157 3.36 -9.50 5.59
CA CYS A 157 2.01 -9.94 5.31
C CYS A 157 1.29 -10.14 6.64
N GLN A 158 0.10 -9.57 6.78
CA GLN A 158 -0.74 -9.75 7.96
C GLN A 158 -1.27 -11.19 8.01
N GLU A 159 -1.43 -11.75 9.22
CA GLU A 159 -2.00 -13.09 9.45
C GLU A 159 -3.51 -13.14 9.23
#